data_5a05b8c22b6743050352a73a14f3a34a
#
_entry.id   5a05b8c22b6743050352a73a14f3a34a
#
_cell.length_a   1.000
_cell.length_b   1.000
_cell.length_c   1.000
_cell.angle_alpha   90.00
_cell.angle_beta   90.00
_cell.angle_gamma   90.00
#
_symmetry.space_group_name_H-M   'P 1'
#
loop_
_entity.id
_entity.type
_entity.pdbx_description
1 polymer ?
#
loop_
_entity_poly.entity_id
_entity_poly.type
_entity_poly.pdbx_seq_one_letter_code
_entity_poly.pdbx_strand_id
1 'polypeptide(L)'
;MLNKGGISMKIGLALIPSQSFQNEVDGYRKRYDTEYARIMPHITIKPHFELKETELDSFKDEVKQKLDGFKPVEVHVTKASSFKPTNNVIYFKVEKTEELENLFNTFNTESFYGKAEHPFVPHFTIAQGLTSQEFEDIFGQVKLAGVDHRETIDELSLLHYSEDEDRWNIV
;
A
#
# COMPACT_ATOMS: atom_id res chain seq x y z
N MET A 1 -6.03 14.60 -32.75
CA MET A 1 -6.88 13.45 -32.79
C MET A 1 -6.80 12.65 -31.50
N LEU A 2 -7.88 12.16 -31.15
CA LEU A 2 -7.95 11.46 -29.89
C LEU A 2 -7.57 10.01 -30.03
N ASN A 3 -6.76 9.60 -29.14
CA ASN A 3 -6.42 8.21 -29.01
C ASN A 3 -7.55 7.51 -28.26
N LYS A 4 -8.37 6.77 -28.98
CA LYS A 4 -9.56 6.16 -28.41
C LYS A 4 -9.32 5.11 -27.35
N GLY A 5 -8.15 4.49 -27.35
CA GLY A 5 -7.81 3.52 -26.32
C GLY A 5 -6.76 4.06 -25.36
N GLY A 6 -6.47 5.37 -25.48
CA GLY A 6 -5.25 5.91 -24.93
C GLY A 6 -5.33 6.58 -23.59
N ILE A 7 -6.51 6.64 -22.98
CA ILE A 7 -6.60 7.22 -21.65
C ILE A 7 -6.01 6.23 -20.66
N SER A 8 -4.92 6.64 -20.02
CA SER A 8 -4.24 5.83 -19.02
C SER A 8 -4.72 6.18 -17.64
N MET A 9 -4.81 5.16 -16.81
CA MET A 9 -5.17 5.28 -15.39
C MET A 9 -4.00 4.76 -14.57
N LYS A 10 -3.76 5.38 -13.43
CA LYS A 10 -2.83 4.83 -12.44
C LYS A 10 -3.61 3.93 -11.51
N ILE A 11 -3.21 2.68 -11.44
CA ILE A 11 -3.90 1.63 -10.68
C ILE A 11 -2.89 0.95 -9.77
N GLY A 12 -3.35 0.55 -8.58
CA GLY A 12 -2.56 -0.25 -7.68
C GLY A 12 -3.45 -1.22 -6.93
N LEU A 13 -2.85 -2.22 -6.30
CA LEU A 13 -3.57 -3.17 -5.45
C LEU A 13 -3.02 -3.09 -4.05
N ALA A 14 -3.90 -3.06 -3.07
CA ALA A 14 -3.52 -2.89 -1.68
C ALA A 14 -4.49 -3.59 -0.73
N LEU A 15 -4.00 -3.87 0.47
CA LEU A 15 -4.83 -4.31 1.58
C LEU A 15 -5.12 -3.11 2.46
N ILE A 16 -6.39 -2.88 2.75
CA ILE A 16 -6.84 -1.74 3.56
C ILE A 16 -7.25 -2.27 4.92
N PRO A 17 -6.70 -1.72 6.01
CA PRO A 17 -7.03 -2.22 7.35
C PRO A 17 -8.39 -1.72 7.82
N SER A 18 -8.80 -2.21 9.00
CA SER A 18 -10.02 -1.77 9.65
C SER A 18 -10.01 -0.25 9.87
N GLN A 19 -11.19 0.34 9.95
CA GLN A 19 -11.30 1.78 10.16
C GLN A 19 -10.64 2.21 11.47
N SER A 20 -10.74 1.40 12.52
CA SER A 20 -10.11 1.74 13.79
C SER A 20 -8.59 1.79 13.67
N PHE A 21 -7.98 0.87 12.94
CA PHE A 21 -6.53 0.91 12.72
C PHE A 21 -6.14 2.02 11.76
N GLN A 22 -6.95 2.30 10.74
CA GLN A 22 -6.72 3.47 9.88
C GLN A 22 -6.65 4.74 10.73
N ASN A 23 -7.55 4.89 11.68
CA ASN A 23 -7.57 6.06 12.55
C ASN A 23 -6.31 6.14 13.42
N GLU A 24 -5.84 5.00 13.93
CA GLU A 24 -4.60 4.95 14.71
C GLU A 24 -3.40 5.36 13.86
N VAL A 25 -3.28 4.81 12.67
CA VAL A 25 -2.19 5.13 11.74
C VAL A 25 -2.26 6.60 11.31
N ASP A 26 -3.46 7.10 11.02
CA ASP A 26 -3.66 8.49 10.63
C ASP A 26 -3.36 9.48 11.75
N GLY A 27 -3.39 9.04 12.99
CA GLY A 27 -2.93 9.85 14.11
C GLY A 27 -1.47 10.29 13.96
N TYR A 28 -0.65 9.45 13.34
CA TYR A 28 0.73 9.80 12.99
C TYR A 28 0.80 10.49 11.64
N ARG A 29 0.14 9.96 10.62
CA ARG A 29 0.22 10.44 9.24
C ARG A 29 -0.24 11.89 9.10
N LYS A 30 -1.25 12.25 9.84
CA LYS A 30 -1.81 13.60 9.84
C LYS A 30 -0.72 14.65 10.13
N ARG A 31 0.24 14.31 10.99
CA ARG A 31 1.31 15.22 11.39
C ARG A 31 2.60 15.03 10.59
N TYR A 32 2.86 13.81 10.10
CA TYR A 32 4.19 13.45 9.64
C TYR A 32 4.24 12.90 8.22
N ASP A 33 3.11 12.76 7.55
CA ASP A 33 3.07 12.16 6.22
C ASP A 33 2.56 13.14 5.19
N THR A 34 3.44 13.53 4.25
CA THR A 34 3.08 14.45 3.16
C THR A 34 2.00 13.89 2.24
N GLU A 35 1.78 12.57 2.27
CA GLU A 35 0.76 11.91 1.44
C GLU A 35 -0.55 11.66 2.19
N TYR A 36 -0.67 12.15 3.42
CA TYR A 36 -1.85 11.89 4.26
C TYR A 36 -3.18 12.18 3.54
N ALA A 37 -3.27 13.31 2.85
CA ALA A 37 -4.50 13.70 2.18
C ALA A 37 -4.75 12.98 0.86
N ARG A 38 -3.74 12.27 0.35
CA ARG A 38 -3.79 11.66 -0.99
C ARG A 38 -4.14 10.19 -1.00
N ILE A 39 -3.88 9.48 0.10
CA ILE A 39 -4.12 8.05 0.15
C ILE A 39 -4.41 7.62 1.58
N MET A 40 -5.29 6.63 1.74
CA MET A 40 -5.58 6.05 3.04
C MET A 40 -4.44 5.11 3.48
N PRO A 41 -4.37 4.75 4.78
CA PRO A 41 -3.43 3.73 5.24
C PRO A 41 -3.64 2.42 4.49
N HIS A 42 -2.54 1.79 4.10
CA HIS A 42 -2.62 0.58 3.27
C HIS A 42 -1.32 -0.21 3.30
N ILE A 43 -1.42 -1.49 2.95
CA ILE A 43 -0.26 -2.32 2.61
C ILE A 43 -0.27 -2.48 1.09
N THR A 44 0.77 -2.00 0.43
CA THR A 44 0.87 -2.15 -1.02
C THR A 44 1.16 -3.61 -1.38
N ILE A 45 0.30 -4.18 -2.22
CA ILE A 45 0.50 -5.52 -2.77
C ILE A 45 1.06 -5.44 -4.17
N LYS A 46 0.48 -4.59 -5.02
CA LYS A 46 1.07 -4.32 -6.34
C LYS A 46 1.25 -2.81 -6.46
N PRO A 47 2.51 -2.35 -6.58
CA PRO A 47 2.80 -0.93 -6.78
C PRO A 47 2.07 -0.41 -8.01
N HIS A 48 1.76 0.86 -8.02
CA HIS A 48 0.97 1.42 -9.10
C HIS A 48 1.66 1.28 -10.46
N PHE A 49 0.83 1.10 -11.45
CA PHE A 49 1.25 1.01 -12.85
C PHE A 49 0.17 1.67 -13.71
N GLU A 50 0.48 1.89 -14.96
CA GLU A 50 -0.49 2.50 -15.87
C GLU A 50 -1.27 1.44 -16.62
N LEU A 51 -2.59 1.64 -16.68
CA LEU A 51 -3.52 0.76 -17.33
C LEU A 51 -4.39 1.60 -18.25
N LYS A 52 -4.68 1.12 -19.44
CA LYS A 52 -5.63 1.80 -20.31
C LYS A 52 -7.03 1.63 -19.75
N GLU A 53 -7.82 2.68 -19.79
CA GLU A 53 -9.19 2.64 -19.29
C GLU A 53 -9.99 1.50 -19.92
N THR A 54 -9.77 1.20 -21.18
CA THR A 54 -10.45 0.11 -21.89
C THR A 54 -10.06 -1.26 -21.39
N GLU A 55 -8.99 -1.38 -20.61
CA GLU A 55 -8.51 -2.65 -20.07
C GLU A 55 -8.97 -2.90 -18.63
N LEU A 56 -9.65 -1.94 -18.02
CA LEU A 56 -10.00 -2.01 -16.60
C LEU A 56 -10.85 -3.23 -16.26
N ASP A 57 -11.90 -3.49 -17.03
CA ASP A 57 -12.79 -4.62 -16.74
C ASP A 57 -12.07 -5.96 -16.88
N SER A 58 -11.23 -6.07 -17.89
CA SER A 58 -10.41 -7.27 -18.11
C SER A 58 -9.42 -7.46 -16.95
N PHE A 59 -8.82 -6.37 -16.50
CA PHE A 59 -7.90 -6.42 -15.36
C PHE A 59 -8.63 -6.89 -14.09
N LYS A 60 -9.80 -6.34 -13.82
CA LYS A 60 -10.60 -6.74 -12.66
C LYS A 60 -10.95 -8.23 -12.70
N ASP A 61 -11.30 -8.73 -13.87
CA ASP A 61 -11.65 -10.14 -14.03
C ASP A 61 -10.42 -11.03 -13.77
N GLU A 62 -9.25 -10.63 -14.26
CA GLU A 62 -8.02 -11.39 -14.02
C GLU A 62 -7.67 -11.39 -12.53
N VAL A 63 -7.83 -10.26 -11.85
CA VAL A 63 -7.59 -10.19 -10.40
C VAL A 63 -8.50 -11.16 -9.67
N LYS A 64 -9.77 -11.19 -10.01
CA LYS A 64 -10.73 -12.12 -9.40
C LYS A 64 -10.33 -13.57 -9.61
N GLN A 65 -9.92 -13.92 -10.83
CA GLN A 65 -9.47 -15.26 -11.14
C GLN A 65 -8.22 -15.65 -10.35
N LYS A 66 -7.27 -14.74 -10.24
CA LYS A 66 -6.04 -14.98 -9.48
C LYS A 66 -6.28 -15.12 -7.99
N LEU A 67 -7.33 -14.49 -7.47
CA LEU A 67 -7.69 -14.57 -6.07
C LEU A 67 -8.47 -15.84 -5.72
N ASP A 68 -8.89 -16.61 -6.70
CA ASP A 68 -9.61 -17.84 -6.44
C ASP A 68 -8.73 -18.80 -5.63
N GLY A 69 -9.28 -19.28 -4.51
CA GLY A 69 -8.54 -20.14 -3.60
C GLY A 69 -7.70 -19.42 -2.55
N PHE A 70 -7.58 -18.12 -2.62
CA PHE A 70 -6.90 -17.37 -1.56
C PHE A 70 -7.79 -17.21 -0.33
N LYS A 71 -7.19 -17.40 0.82
CA LYS A 71 -7.88 -17.24 2.11
C LYS A 71 -7.66 -15.83 2.63
N PRO A 72 -8.50 -15.37 3.56
CA PRO A 72 -8.24 -14.12 4.27
C PRO A 72 -6.82 -14.09 4.84
N VAL A 73 -6.22 -12.92 4.84
CA VAL A 73 -4.84 -12.73 5.25
C VAL A 73 -4.79 -12.20 6.66
N GLU A 74 -4.03 -12.86 7.53
CA GLU A 74 -3.77 -12.33 8.86
C GLU A 74 -2.66 -11.29 8.78
N VAL A 75 -2.90 -10.13 9.38
CA VAL A 75 -1.96 -9.02 9.41
C VAL A 75 -1.58 -8.78 10.87
N HIS A 76 -0.28 -8.89 11.15
CA HIS A 76 0.26 -8.61 12.48
C HIS A 76 1.27 -7.48 12.37
N VAL A 77 0.94 -6.35 12.97
CA VAL A 77 1.78 -5.16 13.02
C VAL A 77 2.58 -5.22 14.31
N THR A 78 3.90 -5.26 14.20
CA THR A 78 4.76 -5.61 15.32
C THR A 78 5.55 -4.44 15.92
N LYS A 79 6.01 -3.51 15.09
CA LYS A 79 6.86 -2.42 15.55
C LYS A 79 7.03 -1.35 14.49
N ALA A 80 7.52 -0.19 14.91
CA ALA A 80 7.97 0.84 13.99
C ALA A 80 9.35 0.46 13.44
N SER A 81 9.58 0.79 12.19
CA SER A 81 10.84 0.57 11.50
C SER A 81 11.06 1.66 10.47
N SER A 82 12.14 1.60 9.72
CA SER A 82 12.45 2.62 8.73
C SER A 82 13.20 2.03 7.55
N PHE A 83 13.22 2.78 6.44
CA PHE A 83 13.99 2.44 5.26
C PHE A 83 15.38 3.12 5.24
N LYS A 84 15.76 3.75 6.34
CA LYS A 84 17.09 4.35 6.44
C LYS A 84 18.17 3.27 6.30
N PRO A 85 19.29 3.51 5.59
CA PRO A 85 19.72 4.80 5.04
C PRO A 85 19.18 5.13 3.65
N THR A 86 18.36 4.26 3.06
CA THR A 86 17.86 4.47 1.69
C THR A 86 17.01 5.73 1.59
N ASN A 87 16.12 5.95 2.56
CA ASN A 87 15.30 7.16 2.65
C ASN A 87 14.81 7.37 4.08
N ASN A 88 14.22 8.55 4.32
CA ASN A 88 13.75 8.94 5.65
C ASN A 88 12.26 8.62 5.83
N VAL A 89 11.87 7.38 5.56
CA VAL A 89 10.50 6.91 5.73
C VAL A 89 10.40 6.08 6.98
N ILE A 90 9.37 6.35 7.79
CA ILE A 90 9.04 5.55 8.98
C ILE A 90 7.76 4.80 8.69
N TYR A 91 7.73 3.54 9.07
CA TYR A 91 6.55 2.70 8.85
C TYR A 91 6.31 1.75 10.01
N PHE A 92 5.09 1.25 10.10
CA PHE A 92 4.76 0.12 10.96
C PHE A 92 5.02 -1.16 10.18
N LYS A 93 5.88 -1.99 10.73
CA LYS A 93 6.27 -3.24 10.10
C LYS A 93 5.15 -4.27 10.28
N VAL A 94 4.79 -4.90 9.17
CA VAL A 94 3.86 -6.04 9.17
C VAL A 94 4.69 -7.31 9.10
N GLU A 95 4.36 -8.30 9.91
CA GLU A 95 5.05 -9.57 9.88
C GLU A 95 4.82 -10.25 8.54
N LYS A 96 5.92 -10.71 7.92
CA LYS A 96 5.87 -11.30 6.59
C LYS A 96 5.46 -12.76 6.71
N THR A 97 4.25 -13.06 6.27
CA THR A 97 3.71 -14.42 6.30
C THR A 97 3.77 -15.04 4.91
N GLU A 98 3.62 -16.36 4.85
CA GLU A 98 3.56 -17.08 3.59
C GLU A 98 2.39 -16.58 2.74
N GLU A 99 1.23 -16.35 3.36
CA GLU A 99 0.04 -15.87 2.66
C GLU A 99 0.27 -14.49 2.03
N LEU A 100 0.92 -13.59 2.75
CA LEU A 100 1.25 -12.26 2.22
C LEU A 100 2.25 -12.36 1.06
N GLU A 101 3.27 -13.21 1.19
CA GLU A 101 4.25 -13.41 0.12
C GLU A 101 3.60 -14.01 -1.12
N ASN A 102 2.73 -14.99 -0.93
CA ASN A 102 2.01 -15.61 -2.04
C ASN A 102 1.14 -14.61 -2.76
N LEU A 103 0.44 -13.77 -2.01
CA LEU A 103 -0.39 -12.71 -2.58
C LEU A 103 0.47 -11.74 -3.40
N PHE A 104 1.57 -11.28 -2.84
CA PHE A 104 2.50 -10.40 -3.55
C PHE A 104 3.04 -11.06 -4.82
N ASN A 105 3.51 -12.30 -4.72
CA ASN A 105 4.10 -12.99 -5.85
C ASN A 105 3.08 -13.25 -6.97
N THR A 106 1.84 -13.50 -6.61
CA THR A 106 0.77 -13.75 -7.58
C THR A 106 0.54 -12.55 -8.50
N PHE A 107 0.65 -11.33 -7.97
CA PHE A 107 0.33 -10.13 -8.73
C PHE A 107 1.55 -9.40 -9.29
N ASN A 108 2.77 -9.84 -8.97
CA ASN A 108 3.98 -9.16 -9.39
C ASN A 108 4.86 -10.02 -10.29
N THR A 109 4.27 -10.54 -11.35
CA THR A 109 4.95 -11.32 -12.37
C THR A 109 5.05 -10.50 -13.65
N GLU A 110 6.03 -10.83 -14.51
CA GLU A 110 6.16 -10.15 -15.79
C GLU A 110 4.91 -10.30 -16.65
N SER A 111 4.24 -11.44 -16.55
CA SER A 111 3.04 -11.72 -17.35
C SER A 111 1.81 -10.96 -16.85
N PHE A 112 1.89 -10.34 -15.68
CA PHE A 112 0.78 -9.58 -15.11
C PHE A 112 1.23 -8.14 -14.82
N TYR A 113 1.36 -7.35 -15.87
CA TYR A 113 1.66 -5.91 -15.79
C TYR A 113 2.99 -5.57 -15.12
N GLY A 114 3.92 -6.52 -15.09
CA GLY A 114 5.28 -6.29 -14.66
C GLY A 114 5.60 -6.79 -13.27
N LYS A 115 6.88 -7.03 -13.04
CA LYS A 115 7.43 -7.41 -11.73
C LYS A 115 7.58 -6.19 -10.85
N ALA A 116 7.57 -6.41 -9.54
CA ALA A 116 7.95 -5.37 -8.59
C ALA A 116 9.46 -5.10 -8.68
N GLU A 117 9.84 -3.84 -8.57
CA GLU A 117 11.25 -3.42 -8.66
C GLU A 117 12.02 -3.71 -7.37
N HIS A 118 11.33 -3.86 -6.25
CA HIS A 118 11.93 -4.03 -4.93
C HIS A 118 11.40 -5.28 -4.23
N PRO A 119 12.19 -5.84 -3.30
CA PRO A 119 11.69 -6.94 -2.47
C PRO A 119 10.44 -6.54 -1.69
N PHE A 120 9.61 -7.51 -1.39
CA PHE A 120 8.38 -7.27 -0.65
C PHE A 120 8.67 -7.02 0.82
N VAL A 121 8.34 -5.83 1.30
CA VAL A 121 8.41 -5.45 2.71
C VAL A 121 7.03 -4.95 3.10
N PRO A 122 6.15 -5.82 3.62
CA PRO A 122 4.79 -5.38 3.98
C PRO A 122 4.84 -4.38 5.12
N HIS A 123 4.16 -3.25 4.94
CA HIS A 123 4.24 -2.16 5.90
C HIS A 123 3.10 -1.15 5.72
N PHE A 124 2.86 -0.38 6.79
CA PHE A 124 2.02 0.82 6.73
C PHE A 124 2.92 2.04 6.92
N THR A 125 3.06 2.86 5.92
CA THR A 125 3.83 4.10 6.05
C THR A 125 3.12 5.05 7.00
N ILE A 126 3.85 5.63 7.95
CA ILE A 126 3.30 6.56 8.92
C ILE A 126 3.95 7.95 8.86
N ALA A 127 5.11 8.07 8.23
CA ALA A 127 5.81 9.34 8.10
C ALA A 127 6.71 9.31 6.87
N GLN A 128 6.69 10.39 6.10
CA GLN A 128 7.58 10.57 4.95
C GLN A 128 7.68 12.05 4.59
N GLY A 129 8.61 12.38 3.69
CA GLY A 129 8.88 13.77 3.37
C GLY A 129 9.65 14.47 4.48
N LEU A 130 10.46 13.72 5.22
CA LEU A 130 11.16 14.21 6.41
C LEU A 130 12.60 14.58 6.12
N THR A 131 13.06 15.65 6.81
CA THR A 131 14.51 15.90 6.89
C THR A 131 15.14 14.87 7.81
N SER A 132 16.48 14.79 7.79
CA SER A 132 17.18 13.83 8.67
C SER A 132 16.94 14.15 10.15
N GLN A 133 16.86 15.43 10.50
CA GLN A 133 16.60 15.83 11.89
C GLN A 133 15.18 15.45 12.31
N GLU A 134 14.20 15.73 11.47
CA GLU A 134 12.82 15.35 11.74
C GLU A 134 12.70 13.84 11.90
N PHE A 135 13.37 13.09 11.02
CA PHE A 135 13.36 11.63 11.08
C PHE A 135 13.84 11.14 12.45
N GLU A 136 14.99 11.62 12.92
CA GLU A 136 15.55 11.15 14.19
C GLU A 136 14.60 11.44 15.36
N ASP A 137 14.03 12.65 15.39
CA ASP A 137 13.14 13.05 16.47
C ASP A 137 11.85 12.21 16.49
N ILE A 138 11.24 12.05 15.32
CA ILE A 138 9.95 11.34 15.21
C ILE A 138 10.15 9.84 15.43
N PHE A 139 11.20 9.25 14.85
CA PHE A 139 11.45 7.82 14.95
C PHE A 139 11.63 7.38 16.40
N GLY A 140 12.37 8.15 17.18
CA GLY A 140 12.55 7.87 18.60
C GLY A 140 11.24 7.83 19.36
N GLN A 141 10.38 8.81 19.12
CA GLN A 141 9.06 8.90 19.77
C GLN A 141 8.16 7.72 19.38
N VAL A 142 8.11 7.41 18.09
CA VAL A 142 7.24 6.35 17.59
C VAL A 142 7.68 4.98 18.11
N LYS A 143 8.99 4.74 18.16
CA LYS A 143 9.52 3.49 18.71
C LYS A 143 9.14 3.32 20.17
N LEU A 144 9.19 4.39 20.95
CA LEU A 144 8.83 4.35 22.37
C LEU A 144 7.34 4.07 22.56
N ALA A 145 6.50 4.67 21.72
CA ALA A 145 5.05 4.46 21.80
C ALA A 145 4.69 3.00 21.49
N GLY A 146 5.40 2.40 20.56
CA GLY A 146 5.16 1.02 20.14
C GLY A 146 3.86 0.83 19.38
N VAL A 147 3.65 -0.38 18.91
CA VAL A 147 2.42 -0.79 18.23
C VAL A 147 2.29 -2.30 18.32
N ASP A 148 1.07 -2.78 18.52
CA ASP A 148 0.76 -4.20 18.45
C ASP A 148 -0.68 -4.32 17.97
N HIS A 149 -0.83 -4.76 16.73
CA HIS A 149 -2.14 -4.83 16.11
C HIS A 149 -2.25 -6.12 15.28
N ARG A 150 -3.38 -6.79 15.42
CA ARG A 150 -3.70 -7.97 14.63
C ARG A 150 -5.09 -7.82 14.03
N GLU A 151 -5.23 -8.18 12.77
CA GLU A 151 -6.53 -8.27 12.14
C GLU A 151 -6.45 -9.22 10.94
N THR A 152 -7.60 -9.65 10.49
CA THR A 152 -7.71 -10.47 9.29
C THR A 152 -8.32 -9.58 8.20
N ILE A 153 -7.67 -9.54 7.03
CA ILE A 153 -8.17 -8.79 5.88
C ILE A 153 -8.58 -9.80 4.82
N ASP A 154 -9.84 -9.73 4.39
CA ASP A 154 -10.42 -10.67 3.43
C ASP A 154 -10.69 -10.06 2.06
N GLU A 155 -10.25 -8.83 1.84
CA GLU A 155 -10.54 -8.10 0.61
C GLU A 155 -9.28 -7.42 0.07
N LEU A 156 -8.97 -7.69 -1.19
CA LEU A 156 -7.91 -6.96 -1.88
C LEU A 156 -8.55 -5.78 -2.60
N SER A 157 -8.06 -4.59 -2.34
CA SER A 157 -8.64 -3.37 -2.89
C SER A 157 -7.89 -2.90 -4.11
N LEU A 158 -8.63 -2.46 -5.12
CA LEU A 158 -8.08 -1.81 -6.29
C LEU A 158 -8.15 -0.31 -6.06
N LEU A 159 -6.99 0.33 -6.17
CA LEU A 159 -6.87 1.77 -5.98
C LEU A 159 -6.66 2.46 -7.32
N HIS A 160 -7.34 3.58 -7.51
CA HIS A 160 -7.23 4.40 -8.70
C HIS A 160 -6.91 5.84 -8.29
N TYR A 161 -5.90 6.42 -8.93
CA TYR A 161 -5.54 7.81 -8.68
C TYR A 161 -6.44 8.75 -9.49
N SER A 162 -7.07 9.69 -8.81
CA SER A 162 -7.87 10.75 -9.43
C SER A 162 -7.01 12.00 -9.56
N GLU A 163 -6.73 12.43 -10.77
CA GLU A 163 -5.98 13.66 -11.01
C GLU A 163 -6.78 14.89 -10.57
N ASP A 164 -8.09 14.86 -10.76
CA ASP A 164 -8.95 15.97 -10.37
C ASP A 164 -8.96 16.21 -8.87
N GLU A 165 -8.98 15.13 -8.09
CA GLU A 165 -9.01 15.20 -6.63
C GLU A 165 -7.62 15.16 -6.00
N ASP A 166 -6.62 14.82 -6.78
CA ASP A 166 -5.24 14.58 -6.32
C ASP A 166 -5.23 13.57 -5.16
N ARG A 167 -5.93 12.45 -5.37
CA ARG A 167 -6.00 11.41 -4.34
C ARG A 167 -6.33 10.05 -4.93
N TRP A 168 -5.97 9.03 -4.17
CA TRP A 168 -6.29 7.64 -4.50
C TRP A 168 -7.63 7.25 -3.89
N ASN A 169 -8.45 6.60 -4.67
CA ASN A 169 -9.76 6.10 -4.24
C ASN A 169 -9.85 4.60 -4.46
N ILE A 170 -10.63 3.94 -3.62
CA ILE A 170 -10.94 2.52 -3.81
C ILE A 170 -11.99 2.40 -4.91
N VAL A 171 -11.76 1.51 -5.84
CA VAL A 171 -12.66 1.31 -6.98
C VAL A 171 -13.43 0.00 -6.88
#